data_73a2e1237f1efe0efdc90ba854ca3b32
#
_entry.id   73a2e1237f1efe0efdc90ba854ca3b32
#
_cell.length_a   1.000
_cell.length_b   1.000
_cell.length_c   1.000
_cell.angle_alpha   90.00
_cell.angle_beta   90.00
_cell.angle_gamma   90.00
#
_symmetry.space_group_name_H-M   'P 1'
#
loop_
_entity.id
_entity.type
_entity.pdbx_description
1 polymer ?
#
loop_
_entity_poly.entity_id
_entity_poly.type
_entity_poly.pdbx_seq_one_letter_code
_entity_poly.pdbx_strand_id
1 'polypeptide(L)'
;IIENFREFISDPMSMIFTTTGFSVLGGYVLALVLCTLRVRYAGQPFFKIADIYVPGMAVGYAIGRIGCIVAGDGCYGLPCKQAWAMNFPNGLVPTLSDKNQMLAETYRRLFPGEAVPADISVHPTPLYESLSTLALLMILLFAGWRIGGGRRFAFFLIWFGISRFLVEFIRLNPIVLWGLSSSQLLSIFFVLAGFIIMAGAKKRLAKIEESKQPSTGD
;
A
#
# COMPACT_ATOMS: atom_id res chain seq x y z
N ILE A 1 -14.79 10.40 -1.46
CA ILE A 1 -15.89 10.70 -0.50
C ILE A 1 -15.34 11.43 0.73
N ILE A 2 -14.24 11.00 1.35
CA ILE A 2 -13.70 11.68 2.55
C ILE A 2 -13.06 13.03 2.21
N GLU A 3 -12.37 13.13 1.08
CA GLU A 3 -11.72 14.37 0.62
C GLU A 3 -12.71 15.38 0.03
N ASN A 4 -13.81 14.92 -0.55
CA ASN A 4 -14.83 15.75 -1.22
C ASN A 4 -16.23 15.55 -0.59
N PHE A 5 -16.30 15.48 0.74
CA PHE A 5 -17.54 15.20 1.47
C PHE A 5 -18.67 16.22 1.20
N ARG A 6 -18.29 17.47 0.98
CA ARG A 6 -19.27 18.53 0.62
C ARG A 6 -19.88 18.33 -0.77
N GLU A 7 -19.08 17.92 -1.75
CA GLU A 7 -19.56 17.61 -3.10
C GLU A 7 -20.39 16.32 -3.11
N PHE A 8 -20.02 15.33 -2.29
CA PHE A 8 -20.79 14.10 -2.14
C PHE A 8 -22.21 14.35 -1.59
N ILE A 9 -22.39 15.30 -0.66
CA ILE A 9 -23.71 15.66 -0.13
C ILE A 9 -24.54 16.40 -1.18
N SER A 10 -23.91 17.22 -2.04
CA SER A 10 -24.63 18.00 -3.06
C SER A 10 -25.10 17.16 -4.24
N ASP A 11 -24.32 16.17 -4.68
CA ASP A 11 -24.68 15.27 -5.78
C ASP A 11 -24.05 13.88 -5.63
N PRO A 12 -24.66 12.98 -4.82
CA PRO A 12 -24.10 11.65 -4.57
C PRO A 12 -24.10 10.74 -5.81
N MET A 13 -25.03 10.93 -6.75
CA MET A 13 -25.14 10.07 -7.93
C MET A 13 -24.04 10.34 -8.95
N SER A 14 -23.70 11.59 -9.20
CA SER A 14 -22.61 11.93 -10.11
C SER A 14 -21.26 11.39 -9.61
N MET A 15 -21.00 11.44 -8.29
CA MET A 15 -19.79 10.93 -7.71
C MET A 15 -19.67 9.39 -7.69
N ILE A 16 -20.79 8.67 -7.64
CA ILE A 16 -20.78 7.20 -7.68
C ILE A 16 -20.49 6.70 -9.10
N PHE A 17 -20.96 7.42 -10.12
CA PHE A 17 -20.82 7.02 -11.53
C PHE A 17 -19.67 7.70 -12.30
N THR A 18 -18.93 8.64 -11.69
CA THR A 18 -17.73 9.22 -12.31
C THR A 18 -16.50 8.35 -12.07
N THR A 19 -15.76 8.09 -13.14
CA THR A 19 -14.49 7.35 -13.10
C THR A 19 -13.37 8.08 -12.39
N THR A 20 -13.51 9.38 -12.11
CA THR A 20 -12.51 10.25 -11.45
C THR A 20 -12.59 10.25 -9.92
N GLY A 21 -13.66 9.70 -9.32
CA GLY A 21 -13.91 9.73 -7.87
C GLY A 21 -13.51 8.45 -7.12
N PHE A 22 -12.85 7.48 -7.75
CA PHE A 22 -12.44 6.25 -7.08
C PHE A 22 -11.28 6.51 -6.11
N SER A 23 -11.61 6.75 -4.84
CA SER A 23 -10.63 6.70 -3.78
C SER A 23 -10.19 5.25 -3.56
N VAL A 24 -8.93 4.97 -3.87
CA VAL A 24 -8.30 3.65 -3.60
C VAL A 24 -8.50 3.23 -2.14
N LEU A 25 -8.50 4.20 -1.22
CA LEU A 25 -8.72 4.02 0.21
C LEU A 25 -10.14 3.53 0.52
N GLY A 26 -11.16 4.11 -0.14
CA GLY A 26 -12.55 3.66 -0.03
C GLY A 26 -12.74 2.22 -0.52
N GLY A 27 -12.09 1.87 -1.63
CA GLY A 27 -12.09 0.50 -2.16
C GLY A 27 -11.48 -0.52 -1.18
N TYR A 28 -10.36 -0.18 -0.54
CA TYR A 28 -9.74 -1.06 0.47
C TYR A 28 -10.61 -1.25 1.70
N VAL A 29 -11.22 -0.18 2.22
CA VAL A 29 -12.12 -0.26 3.39
C VAL A 29 -13.33 -1.13 3.06
N LEU A 30 -13.98 -0.90 1.91
CA LEU A 30 -15.12 -1.68 1.48
C LEU A 30 -14.75 -3.17 1.29
N ALA A 31 -13.64 -3.45 0.62
CA ALA A 31 -13.15 -4.82 0.43
C ALA A 31 -12.87 -5.50 1.77
N LEU A 32 -12.24 -4.81 2.73
CA LEU A 32 -11.97 -5.35 4.06
C LEU A 32 -13.27 -5.68 4.80
N VAL A 33 -14.26 -4.80 4.76
CA VAL A 33 -15.56 -5.01 5.39
C VAL A 33 -16.27 -6.19 4.76
N LEU A 34 -16.41 -6.22 3.44
CA LEU A 34 -17.10 -7.29 2.72
C LEU A 34 -16.42 -8.66 2.92
N CYS A 35 -15.08 -8.70 2.83
CA CYS A 35 -14.33 -9.93 3.08
C CYS A 35 -14.52 -10.41 4.53
N THR A 36 -14.48 -9.49 5.51
CA THR A 36 -14.70 -9.85 6.92
C THR A 36 -16.09 -10.39 7.15
N LEU A 37 -17.13 -9.75 6.61
CA LEU A 37 -18.51 -10.20 6.70
C LEU A 37 -18.68 -11.57 6.03
N ARG A 38 -18.12 -11.77 4.84
CA ARG A 38 -18.21 -13.03 4.11
C ARG A 38 -17.54 -14.19 4.86
N VAL A 39 -16.35 -13.94 5.44
CA VAL A 39 -15.62 -14.93 6.24
C VAL A 39 -16.41 -15.29 7.51
N ARG A 40 -17.00 -14.31 8.19
CA ARG A 40 -17.87 -14.55 9.36
C ARG A 40 -19.12 -15.33 8.98
N TYR A 41 -19.80 -14.95 7.90
CA TYR A 41 -20.99 -15.65 7.41
C TYR A 41 -20.68 -17.12 7.06
N ALA A 42 -19.48 -17.40 6.54
CA ALA A 42 -19.03 -18.74 6.23
C ALA A 42 -18.55 -19.54 7.47
N GLY A 43 -18.63 -18.98 8.68
CA GLY A 43 -18.18 -19.64 9.91
C GLY A 43 -16.67 -19.90 9.97
N GLN A 44 -15.88 -19.25 9.12
CA GLN A 44 -14.44 -19.48 9.05
C GLN A 44 -13.65 -18.54 9.97
N PRO A 45 -12.54 -18.98 10.57
CA PRO A 45 -11.69 -18.11 11.38
C PRO A 45 -10.97 -17.09 10.50
N PHE A 46 -11.22 -15.80 10.74
CA PHE A 46 -10.71 -14.68 9.95
C PHE A 46 -9.18 -14.75 9.74
N PHE A 47 -8.41 -14.98 10.80
CA PHE A 47 -6.95 -15.00 10.71
C PHE A 47 -6.39 -16.19 9.89
N LYS A 48 -7.11 -17.30 9.83
CA LYS A 48 -6.73 -18.42 8.96
C LYS A 48 -6.89 -18.03 7.49
N ILE A 49 -8.02 -17.42 7.17
CA ILE A 49 -8.31 -16.96 5.81
C ILE A 49 -7.33 -15.84 5.42
N ALA A 50 -7.12 -14.86 6.30
CA ALA A 50 -6.15 -13.79 6.05
C ALA A 50 -4.74 -14.32 5.75
N ASP A 51 -4.22 -15.26 6.57
CA ASP A 51 -2.89 -15.87 6.34
C ASP A 51 -2.76 -16.57 4.98
N ILE A 52 -3.86 -17.16 4.47
CA ILE A 52 -3.91 -17.84 3.16
C ILE A 52 -3.87 -16.81 2.02
N TYR A 53 -4.58 -15.69 2.16
CA TYR A 53 -4.70 -14.69 1.10
C TYR A 53 -3.47 -13.76 0.98
N VAL A 54 -2.67 -13.61 2.04
CA VAL A 54 -1.52 -12.70 2.06
C VAL A 54 -0.56 -12.84 0.87
N PRO A 55 -0.13 -14.04 0.44
CA PRO A 55 0.74 -14.15 -0.73
C PRO A 55 0.08 -13.59 -2.00
N GLY A 56 -1.22 -13.85 -2.19
CA GLY A 56 -1.98 -13.28 -3.30
C GLY A 56 -2.09 -11.76 -3.24
N MET A 57 -2.27 -11.19 -2.04
CA MET A 57 -2.27 -9.73 -1.84
C MET A 57 -0.91 -9.11 -2.19
N ALA A 58 0.19 -9.77 -1.80
CA ALA A 58 1.53 -9.31 -2.14
C ALA A 58 1.77 -9.31 -3.65
N VAL A 59 1.41 -10.39 -4.34
CA VAL A 59 1.52 -10.47 -5.81
C VAL A 59 0.68 -9.39 -6.49
N GLY A 60 -0.60 -9.26 -6.09
CA GLY A 60 -1.51 -8.27 -6.66
C GLY A 60 -1.01 -6.84 -6.49
N TYR A 61 -0.47 -6.50 -5.32
CA TYR A 61 0.12 -5.19 -5.06
C TYR A 61 1.36 -4.95 -5.93
N ALA A 62 2.28 -5.92 -6.00
CA ALA A 62 3.50 -5.79 -6.82
C ALA A 62 3.17 -5.57 -8.30
N ILE A 63 2.22 -6.34 -8.86
CA ILE A 63 1.76 -6.18 -10.24
C ILE A 63 1.10 -4.80 -10.44
N GLY A 64 0.26 -4.36 -9.49
CA GLY A 64 -0.36 -3.04 -9.56
C GLY A 64 0.68 -1.91 -9.60
N ARG A 65 1.77 -2.03 -8.85
CA ARG A 65 2.88 -1.05 -8.87
C ARG A 65 3.65 -1.06 -10.19
N ILE A 66 3.80 -2.21 -10.84
CA ILE A 66 4.35 -2.26 -12.21
C ILE A 66 3.39 -1.53 -13.17
N GLY A 67 2.08 -1.69 -13.00
CA GLY A 67 1.08 -0.93 -13.76
C GLY A 67 1.25 0.59 -13.62
N CYS A 68 1.55 1.11 -12.41
CA CYS A 68 1.85 2.52 -12.19
C CYS A 68 3.09 3.00 -12.98
N ILE A 69 4.12 2.15 -13.09
CA ILE A 69 5.33 2.47 -13.90
C ILE A 69 4.96 2.56 -15.37
N VAL A 70 4.23 1.58 -15.89
CA VAL A 70 3.84 1.54 -17.31
C VAL A 70 2.93 2.72 -17.65
N ALA A 71 2.01 3.08 -16.77
CA ALA A 71 1.09 4.19 -16.97
C ALA A 71 1.75 5.56 -16.78
N GLY A 72 2.84 5.67 -16.01
CA GLY A 72 3.42 6.95 -15.63
C GLY A 72 2.40 7.85 -14.92
N ASP A 73 1.67 7.30 -13.94
CA ASP A 73 0.50 7.89 -13.28
C ASP A 73 0.82 8.95 -12.21
N GLY A 74 2.07 9.41 -12.13
CA GLY A 74 2.52 10.37 -11.12
C GLY A 74 2.84 9.75 -9.76
N CYS A 75 2.79 8.41 -9.63
CA CYS A 75 3.22 7.72 -8.42
C CYS A 75 4.74 7.74 -8.19
N TYR A 76 5.52 8.31 -9.09
CA TYR A 76 6.96 8.47 -8.96
C TYR A 76 7.33 9.47 -7.83
N GLY A 77 8.61 9.49 -7.46
CA GLY A 77 9.11 10.30 -6.35
C GLY A 77 9.77 11.61 -6.79
N LEU A 78 10.56 12.15 -5.89
CA LEU A 78 11.33 13.38 -6.07
C LEU A 78 12.29 13.29 -7.28
N PRO A 79 12.63 14.43 -7.90
CA PRO A 79 13.70 14.50 -8.87
C PRO A 79 15.01 13.92 -8.33
N CYS A 80 15.69 13.13 -9.13
CA CYS A 80 16.98 12.54 -8.75
C CYS A 80 17.90 12.35 -9.95
N LYS A 81 19.20 12.23 -9.67
CA LYS A 81 20.26 12.03 -10.68
C LYS A 81 20.90 10.66 -10.59
N GLN A 82 20.25 9.71 -9.94
CA GLN A 82 20.78 8.36 -9.79
C GLN A 82 20.74 7.59 -11.12
N ALA A 83 21.64 6.62 -11.25
CA ALA A 83 21.74 5.83 -12.49
C ALA A 83 20.46 5.03 -12.84
N TRP A 84 19.62 4.78 -11.85
CA TRP A 84 18.32 4.08 -12.00
C TRP A 84 17.11 5.03 -12.01
N ALA A 85 17.32 6.34 -12.11
CA ALA A 85 16.25 7.30 -12.28
C ALA A 85 15.49 7.03 -13.57
N MET A 86 14.19 7.27 -13.56
CA MET A 86 13.32 7.02 -14.71
C MET A 86 12.64 8.31 -15.16
N ASN A 87 12.30 8.36 -16.44
CA ASN A 87 11.58 9.45 -17.07
C ASN A 87 10.27 8.93 -17.64
N PHE A 88 9.21 9.73 -17.56
CA PHE A 88 7.88 9.41 -18.05
C PHE A 88 7.33 10.54 -18.95
N PRO A 89 7.97 10.85 -20.10
CA PRO A 89 7.58 11.98 -20.95
C PRO A 89 6.16 11.83 -21.51
N ASN A 90 5.71 10.58 -21.74
CA ASN A 90 4.39 10.24 -22.26
C ASN A 90 3.47 9.62 -21.22
N GLY A 91 3.81 9.73 -19.92
CA GLY A 91 2.99 9.22 -18.83
C GLY A 91 1.68 9.99 -18.67
N LEU A 92 0.74 9.44 -17.92
CA LEU A 92 -0.50 10.14 -17.53
C LEU A 92 -0.21 11.42 -16.77
N VAL A 93 0.84 11.43 -15.94
CA VAL A 93 1.43 12.61 -15.33
C VAL A 93 2.87 12.73 -15.83
N PRO A 94 3.12 13.54 -16.88
CA PRO A 94 4.44 13.61 -17.52
C PRO A 94 5.54 14.15 -16.59
N THR A 95 6.78 13.73 -16.82
CA THR A 95 7.97 14.30 -16.17
C THR A 95 8.55 15.51 -16.93
N LEU A 96 7.91 15.92 -18.02
CA LEU A 96 8.29 17.08 -18.80
C LEU A 96 8.10 18.37 -17.99
N SER A 97 9.13 19.23 -17.98
CA SER A 97 9.15 20.45 -17.18
C SER A 97 8.13 21.51 -17.62
N ASP A 98 7.75 21.52 -18.89
CA ASP A 98 6.72 22.39 -19.47
C ASP A 98 5.29 21.94 -19.09
N LYS A 99 5.08 20.65 -18.86
CA LYS A 99 3.78 20.05 -18.52
C LYS A 99 3.57 19.84 -17.03
N ASN A 100 4.64 19.75 -16.25
CA ASN A 100 4.58 19.51 -14.80
C ASN A 100 5.36 20.57 -14.03
N GLN A 101 4.72 21.72 -13.81
CA GLN A 101 5.32 22.85 -13.12
C GLN A 101 5.71 22.52 -11.67
N MET A 102 4.90 21.73 -10.96
CA MET A 102 5.20 21.32 -9.59
C MET A 102 6.50 20.52 -9.51
N LEU A 103 6.73 19.62 -10.47
CA LEU A 103 7.96 18.84 -10.57
C LEU A 103 9.16 19.74 -10.92
N ALA A 104 8.98 20.69 -11.84
CA ALA A 104 9.99 21.66 -12.23
C ALA A 104 10.40 22.58 -11.07
N GLU A 105 9.44 23.07 -10.28
CA GLU A 105 9.70 23.85 -9.07
C GLU A 105 10.43 23.03 -8.00
N THR A 106 10.03 21.77 -7.82
CA THR A 106 10.72 20.87 -6.90
C THR A 106 12.15 20.61 -7.34
N TYR A 107 12.41 20.47 -8.64
CA TYR A 107 13.77 20.36 -9.18
C TYR A 107 14.60 21.59 -8.85
N ARG A 108 14.09 22.82 -9.09
CA ARG A 108 14.79 24.07 -8.76
C ARG A 108 15.12 24.18 -7.28
N ARG A 109 14.24 23.68 -6.42
CA ARG A 109 14.44 23.68 -4.95
C ARG A 109 15.53 22.70 -4.52
N LEU A 110 15.59 21.52 -5.15
CA LEU A 110 16.55 20.46 -4.80
C LEU A 110 17.94 20.70 -5.43
N PHE A 111 17.98 21.36 -6.60
CA PHE A 111 19.21 21.62 -7.35
C PHE A 111 19.34 23.13 -7.67
N PRO A 112 19.58 23.97 -6.65
CA PRO A 112 19.68 25.41 -6.84
C PRO A 112 20.87 25.75 -7.74
N GLY A 113 20.64 26.62 -8.73
CA GLY A 113 21.66 27.06 -9.70
C GLY A 113 21.79 26.17 -10.94
N GLU A 114 21.05 25.08 -11.05
CA GLU A 114 21.04 24.27 -12.27
C GLU A 114 19.85 24.59 -13.17
N ALA A 115 20.05 24.49 -14.48
CA ALA A 115 18.97 24.59 -15.45
C ALA A 115 18.04 23.38 -15.32
N VAL A 116 16.72 23.63 -15.30
CA VAL A 116 15.73 22.55 -15.28
C VAL A 116 15.78 21.80 -16.60
N PRO A 117 16.01 20.47 -16.61
CA PRO A 117 16.00 19.70 -17.84
C PRO A 117 14.59 19.67 -18.45
N ALA A 118 14.50 19.51 -19.78
CA ALA A 118 13.22 19.40 -20.48
C ALA A 118 12.42 18.18 -19.98
N ASP A 119 13.11 17.07 -19.70
CA ASP A 119 12.54 15.86 -19.09
C ASP A 119 13.27 15.56 -17.79
N ILE A 120 12.54 15.58 -16.66
CA ILE A 120 13.09 15.49 -15.32
C ILE A 120 13.13 14.03 -14.89
N SER A 121 14.34 13.53 -14.58
CA SER A 121 14.52 12.20 -14.04
C SER A 121 14.06 12.15 -12.57
N VAL A 122 13.31 11.09 -12.22
CA VAL A 122 12.66 10.95 -10.91
C VAL A 122 12.94 9.57 -10.28
N HIS A 123 12.79 9.48 -8.97
CA HIS A 123 12.83 8.19 -8.27
C HIS A 123 11.66 7.31 -8.72
N PRO A 124 11.90 6.09 -9.23
CA PRO A 124 10.84 5.14 -9.57
C PRO A 124 10.27 4.47 -8.32
N THR A 125 9.55 5.23 -7.48
CA THR A 125 9.02 4.72 -6.21
C THR A 125 8.11 3.51 -6.37
N PRO A 126 7.29 3.35 -7.44
CA PRO A 126 6.52 2.13 -7.62
C PRO A 126 7.40 0.89 -7.84
N LEU A 127 8.59 1.05 -8.43
CA LEU A 127 9.56 -0.05 -8.56
C LEU A 127 10.08 -0.49 -7.19
N TYR A 128 10.42 0.46 -6.32
CA TYR A 128 10.88 0.15 -4.96
C TYR A 128 9.79 -0.57 -4.15
N GLU A 129 8.55 -0.12 -4.24
CA GLU A 129 7.42 -0.76 -3.59
C GLU A 129 7.15 -2.16 -4.15
N SER A 130 7.24 -2.35 -5.46
CA SER A 130 7.09 -3.67 -6.10
C SER A 130 8.18 -4.64 -5.64
N LEU A 131 9.45 -4.24 -5.70
CA LEU A 131 10.59 -5.07 -5.28
C LEU A 131 10.51 -5.40 -3.78
N SER A 132 10.19 -4.43 -2.94
CA SER A 132 9.99 -4.64 -1.50
C SER A 132 8.90 -5.67 -1.22
N THR A 133 7.78 -5.59 -1.95
CA THR A 133 6.66 -6.51 -1.77
C THR A 133 6.96 -7.91 -2.33
N LEU A 134 7.74 -8.01 -3.41
CA LEU A 134 8.24 -9.31 -3.90
C LEU A 134 9.23 -9.94 -2.91
N ALA A 135 10.09 -9.15 -2.28
CA ALA A 135 10.97 -9.64 -1.21
C ALA A 135 10.14 -10.17 -0.02
N LEU A 136 9.10 -9.43 0.38
CA LEU A 136 8.14 -9.91 1.38
C LEU A 136 7.50 -11.23 0.96
N LEU A 137 7.05 -11.36 -0.29
CA LEU A 137 6.46 -12.60 -0.81
C LEU A 137 7.42 -13.77 -0.67
N MET A 138 8.68 -13.60 -1.06
CA MET A 138 9.72 -14.63 -0.92
C MET A 138 9.89 -15.05 0.55
N ILE A 139 9.97 -14.10 1.47
CA ILE A 139 10.04 -14.40 2.91
C ILE A 139 8.82 -15.19 3.36
N LEU A 140 7.61 -14.79 2.96
CA LEU A 140 6.36 -15.47 3.34
C LEU A 140 6.27 -16.91 2.81
N LEU A 141 6.81 -17.18 1.62
CA LEU A 141 6.82 -18.51 1.03
C LEU A 141 7.84 -19.44 1.70
N PHE A 142 9.04 -18.92 2.03
CA PHE A 142 10.14 -19.74 2.56
C PHE A 142 10.21 -19.80 4.10
N ALA A 143 9.56 -18.87 4.82
CA ALA A 143 9.63 -18.83 6.28
C ALA A 143 8.92 -19.99 7.02
N GLY A 144 8.24 -20.88 6.31
CA GLY A 144 7.58 -22.05 6.87
C GLY A 144 6.53 -21.77 7.97
N TRP A 145 5.99 -20.55 8.01
CA TRP A 145 5.07 -20.16 9.08
C TRP A 145 3.74 -20.91 9.01
N ARG A 146 3.31 -21.41 10.19
CA ARG A 146 2.02 -22.10 10.34
C ARG A 146 0.85 -21.14 10.04
N ILE A 147 -0.10 -21.61 9.25
CA ILE A 147 -1.30 -20.88 8.87
C ILE A 147 -2.33 -20.98 10.01
N GLY A 148 -3.06 -19.89 10.25
CA GLY A 148 -4.23 -19.89 11.14
C GLY A 148 -4.13 -18.95 12.34
N GLY A 149 -2.92 -18.60 12.75
CA GLY A 149 -2.73 -17.67 13.87
C GLY A 149 -2.74 -16.19 13.49
N GLY A 150 -2.72 -15.86 12.20
CA GLY A 150 -2.59 -14.48 11.72
C GLY A 150 -1.15 -13.98 11.68
N ARG A 151 -0.14 -14.87 11.75
CA ARG A 151 1.28 -14.47 11.75
C ARG A 151 1.72 -13.92 10.40
N ARG A 152 1.30 -14.57 9.30
CA ARG A 152 1.62 -14.10 7.93
C ARG A 152 0.97 -12.76 7.66
N PHE A 153 -0.29 -12.61 8.05
CA PHE A 153 -1.04 -11.37 7.89
C PHE A 153 -0.44 -10.23 8.73
N ALA A 154 -0.08 -10.49 10.00
CA ALA A 154 0.58 -9.52 10.86
C ALA A 154 1.91 -9.05 10.27
N PHE A 155 2.74 -9.97 9.78
CA PHE A 155 4.01 -9.63 9.17
C PHE A 155 3.84 -8.83 7.88
N PHE A 156 2.85 -9.19 7.07
CA PHE A 156 2.50 -8.40 5.88
C PHE A 156 2.15 -6.95 6.24
N LEU A 157 1.31 -6.74 7.27
CA LEU A 157 0.93 -5.40 7.70
C LEU A 157 2.14 -4.59 8.19
N ILE A 158 3.01 -5.21 9.00
CA ILE A 158 4.23 -4.56 9.51
C ILE A 158 5.15 -4.18 8.34
N TRP A 159 5.46 -5.13 7.47
CA TRP A 159 6.36 -4.91 6.33
C TRP A 159 5.81 -3.84 5.39
N PHE A 160 4.54 -3.98 5.00
CA PHE A 160 3.86 -3.04 4.13
C PHE A 160 3.83 -1.63 4.72
N GLY A 161 3.48 -1.51 6.01
CA GLY A 161 3.47 -0.23 6.71
C GLY A 161 4.86 0.40 6.76
N ILE A 162 5.91 -0.34 7.13
CA ILE A 162 7.28 0.18 7.16
C ILE A 162 7.74 0.59 5.76
N SER A 163 7.57 -0.27 4.76
CA SER A 163 7.97 0.01 3.38
C SER A 163 7.28 1.27 2.84
N ARG A 164 5.97 1.37 3.06
CA ARG A 164 5.17 2.51 2.63
C ARG A 164 5.56 3.80 3.35
N PHE A 165 5.84 3.73 4.65
CA PHE A 165 6.31 4.87 5.43
C PHE A 165 7.65 5.40 4.91
N LEU A 166 8.60 4.51 4.61
CA LEU A 166 9.93 4.89 4.11
C LEU A 166 9.87 5.48 2.70
N VAL A 167 9.12 4.87 1.80
CA VAL A 167 8.98 5.37 0.42
C VAL A 167 8.34 6.76 0.39
N GLU A 168 7.47 7.07 1.33
CA GLU A 168 6.79 8.37 1.38
C GLU A 168 7.72 9.56 1.58
N PHE A 169 8.89 9.39 2.18
CA PHE A 169 9.89 10.47 2.31
C PHE A 169 10.45 10.96 0.97
N ILE A 170 10.39 10.12 -0.04
CA ILE A 170 10.86 10.45 -1.40
C ILE A 170 9.72 10.69 -2.38
N ARG A 171 8.47 10.82 -1.89
CA ARG A 171 7.30 11.14 -2.71
C ARG A 171 6.90 12.60 -2.63
N LEU A 172 6.19 13.07 -3.65
CA LEU A 172 5.66 14.43 -3.77
C LEU A 172 4.25 14.54 -3.16
N ASN A 173 4.02 13.93 -1.99
CA ASN A 173 2.71 13.98 -1.36
C ASN A 173 2.59 15.15 -0.37
N PRO A 174 1.39 15.77 -0.27
CA PRO A 174 1.17 16.87 0.67
C PRO A 174 1.25 16.38 2.12
N ILE A 175 1.83 17.23 2.96
CA ILE A 175 1.85 17.06 4.42
C ILE A 175 0.46 17.43 4.95
N VAL A 176 -0.14 16.57 5.80
CA VAL A 176 -1.50 16.75 6.30
C VAL A 176 -1.51 17.07 7.79
N LEU A 177 -0.79 16.32 8.62
CA LEU A 177 -0.83 16.45 10.07
C LEU A 177 0.54 16.16 10.69
N TRP A 178 0.98 16.99 11.63
CA TRP A 178 2.26 16.84 12.36
C TRP A 178 3.50 16.61 11.48
N GLY A 179 3.52 17.19 10.30
CA GLY A 179 4.62 16.99 9.36
C GLY A 179 4.59 15.64 8.62
N LEU A 180 3.51 14.87 8.75
CA LEU A 180 3.32 13.57 8.10
C LEU A 180 2.26 13.65 6.99
N SER A 181 2.41 12.82 5.97
CA SER A 181 1.40 12.62 4.94
C SER A 181 0.30 11.65 5.42
N SER A 182 -0.85 11.68 4.75
CA SER A 182 -1.94 10.72 5.01
C SER A 182 -1.46 9.26 4.89
N SER A 183 -0.57 8.98 3.94
CA SER A 183 0.00 7.65 3.74
C SER A 183 0.90 7.23 4.90
N GLN A 184 1.67 8.15 5.49
CA GLN A 184 2.51 7.86 6.66
C GLN A 184 1.67 7.56 7.91
N LEU A 185 0.61 8.33 8.14
CA LEU A 185 -0.31 8.07 9.25
C LEU A 185 -0.97 6.70 9.13
N LEU A 186 -1.44 6.34 7.93
CA LEU A 186 -2.01 5.02 7.67
C LEU A 186 -0.96 3.90 7.83
N SER A 187 0.29 4.16 7.44
CA SER A 187 1.40 3.22 7.60
C SER A 187 1.69 2.91 9.07
N ILE A 188 1.68 3.92 9.93
CA ILE A 188 1.82 3.75 11.39
C ILE A 188 0.69 2.87 11.93
N PHE A 189 -0.55 3.12 11.49
CA PHE A 189 -1.69 2.28 11.88
C PHE A 189 -1.50 0.82 11.48
N PHE A 190 -1.04 0.52 10.26
CA PHE A 190 -0.77 -0.85 9.82
C PHE A 190 0.32 -1.53 10.63
N VAL A 191 1.40 -0.81 10.96
CA VAL A 191 2.48 -1.34 11.79
C VAL A 191 1.96 -1.69 13.19
N LEU A 192 1.22 -0.80 13.84
CA LEU A 192 0.64 -1.03 15.17
C LEU A 192 -0.35 -2.20 15.15
N ALA A 193 -1.26 -2.23 14.18
CA ALA A 193 -2.21 -3.33 14.00
C ALA A 193 -1.48 -4.67 13.79
N GLY A 194 -0.41 -4.68 12.99
CA GLY A 194 0.42 -5.85 12.77
C GLY A 194 1.07 -6.36 14.05
N PHE A 195 1.63 -5.49 14.88
CA PHE A 195 2.20 -5.90 16.17
C PHE A 195 1.14 -6.46 17.14
N ILE A 196 -0.03 -5.83 17.23
CA ILE A 196 -1.15 -6.32 18.06
C ILE A 196 -1.58 -7.71 17.61
N ILE A 197 -1.74 -7.93 16.30
CA ILE A 197 -2.11 -9.23 15.74
C ILE A 197 -1.01 -10.26 15.99
N MET A 198 0.25 -9.90 15.85
CA MET A 198 1.40 -10.77 16.08
C MET A 198 1.48 -11.23 17.52
N ALA A 199 1.26 -10.34 18.48
CA ALA A 199 1.26 -10.67 19.92
C ALA A 199 0.20 -11.72 20.27
N GLY A 200 -0.99 -11.66 19.65
CA GLY A 200 -2.05 -12.63 19.86
C GLY A 200 -1.92 -13.94 19.07
N ALA A 201 -1.00 -14.01 18.10
CA ALA A 201 -0.93 -15.11 17.14
C ALA A 201 -0.61 -16.48 17.78
N LYS A 202 0.30 -16.49 18.77
CA LYS A 202 0.66 -17.73 19.50
C LYS A 202 -0.53 -18.35 20.23
N LYS A 203 -1.30 -17.51 20.96
CA LYS A 203 -2.51 -17.96 21.69
C LYS A 203 -3.57 -18.51 20.74
N ARG A 204 -3.76 -17.87 19.59
CA ARG A 204 -4.74 -18.35 18.58
C ARG A 204 -4.32 -19.67 17.96
N LEU A 205 -3.04 -19.89 17.69
CA LEU A 205 -2.54 -21.17 17.16
C LEU A 205 -2.73 -22.29 18.19
N ALA A 206 -2.35 -22.08 19.46
CA ALA A 206 -2.55 -23.07 20.52
C ALA A 206 -4.02 -23.50 20.64
N LYS A 207 -4.94 -22.53 20.64
CA LYS A 207 -6.39 -22.84 20.68
C LYS A 207 -6.89 -23.66 19.47
N ILE A 208 -6.31 -23.43 18.29
CA ILE A 208 -6.65 -24.20 17.08
C ILE A 208 -6.10 -25.63 17.20
N GLU A 209 -4.95 -25.82 17.80
CA GLU A 209 -4.33 -27.14 18.02
C GLU A 209 -5.11 -27.95 19.06
N GLU A 210 -5.49 -27.34 20.17
CA GLU A 210 -6.35 -27.94 21.19
C GLU A 210 -7.69 -28.41 20.60
N SER A 211 -8.31 -27.60 19.73
CA SER A 211 -9.59 -27.96 19.11
C SER A 211 -9.49 -29.11 18.08
N LYS A 212 -8.28 -29.51 17.69
CA LYS A 212 -8.02 -30.61 16.74
C LYS A 212 -7.64 -31.92 17.41
N GLN A 213 -7.27 -31.90 18.70
CA GLN A 213 -7.06 -33.14 19.44
C GLN A 213 -8.42 -33.79 19.68
N PRO A 214 -8.64 -35.03 19.18
CA PRO A 214 -9.84 -35.78 19.56
C PRO A 214 -9.80 -35.96 21.09
N SER A 215 -10.97 -35.74 21.72
CA SER A 215 -11.12 -36.10 23.14
C SER A 215 -10.77 -37.58 23.29
N THR A 216 -9.55 -37.87 23.70
CA THR A 216 -9.19 -39.18 24.25
C THR A 216 -9.78 -39.22 25.65
N GLY A 217 -11.03 -39.54 25.74
CA GLY A 217 -11.77 -39.67 26.98
C GLY A 217 -12.86 -40.73 26.81
N ASP A 218 -12.56 -41.89 27.33
CA ASP A 218 -13.41 -43.03 27.73
C ASP A 218 -13.96 -43.90 26.63
#